data_0dbdf9f2f6922a1e841881c488eca80b
#
_entry.id   0dbdf9f2f6922a1e841881c488eca80b
#
_cell.length_a   1.000
_cell.length_b   1.000
_cell.length_c   1.000
_cell.angle_alpha   90.00
_cell.angle_beta   90.00
_cell.angle_gamma   90.00
#
_symmetry.space_group_name_H-M   'P 1'
#
loop_
_entity.id
_entity.type
_entity.pdbx_description
1 polymer ?
#
loop_
_entity_poly.entity_id
_entity_poly.type
_entity_poly.pdbx_seq_one_letter_code
_entity_poly.pdbx_strand_id
1 'polypeptide(L)'
;VLFRSAYAVGEQNAAGGRIVTAPTCGASGVLPAVMLYFQKKRGYSDREIEQALATAAIIGLLVKTNASISGAECGCQAEIGTACAMTAAALGELFGMSLEQIEYAAENAIEHHLGLTCDPIYGLVQIPCIERNAVAAMRSINAINLANFLTATRKISLDLIIETMYETGRDLSAKYRETSTGGMAKLYHPNIKCD
;
A
#
# COMPACT_ATOMS: atom_id res chain seq x y z
N VAL A 1 -1.00 1.65 18.30
CA VAL A 1 -1.53 0.30 18.02
C VAL A 1 -1.41 -0.03 16.55
N LEU A 2 -1.89 0.83 15.63
CA LEU A 2 -1.90 0.56 14.19
C LEU A 2 -0.49 0.29 13.61
N PHE A 3 0.50 1.16 13.88
CA PHE A 3 1.88 0.93 13.46
C PHE A 3 2.42 -0.43 13.93
N ARG A 4 2.22 -0.76 15.20
CA ARG A 4 2.66 -2.04 15.76
C ARG A 4 2.04 -3.24 15.07
N SER A 5 0.77 -3.16 14.68
CA SER A 5 0.10 -4.23 13.96
C SER A 5 0.67 -4.41 12.56
N ALA A 6 0.94 -3.31 11.84
CA ALA A 6 1.56 -3.37 10.53
C ALA A 6 3.00 -3.91 10.59
N TYR A 7 3.78 -3.47 11.58
CA TYR A 7 5.13 -4.01 11.86
C TYR A 7 5.09 -5.50 12.14
N ALA A 8 4.19 -5.96 13.02
CA ALA A 8 4.09 -7.36 13.40
C ALA A 8 3.84 -8.29 12.19
N VAL A 9 3.01 -7.88 11.23
CA VAL A 9 2.81 -8.65 9.99
C VAL A 9 4.07 -8.64 9.14
N GLY A 10 4.73 -7.48 8.99
CA GLY A 10 5.98 -7.36 8.24
C GLY A 10 7.10 -8.23 8.83
N GLU A 11 7.26 -8.21 10.15
CA GLU A 11 8.23 -9.05 10.87
C GLU A 11 7.89 -10.54 10.75
N GLN A 12 6.62 -10.91 10.83
CA GLN A 12 6.15 -12.28 10.62
C GLN A 12 6.49 -12.77 9.21
N ASN A 13 6.28 -11.92 8.19
CA ASN A 13 6.69 -12.21 6.81
C ASN A 13 8.22 -12.39 6.70
N ALA A 14 8.99 -11.49 7.27
CA ALA A 14 10.47 -11.53 7.25
C ALA A 14 11.03 -12.75 7.97
N ALA A 15 10.35 -13.24 9.01
CA ALA A 15 10.70 -14.46 9.74
C ALA A 15 10.28 -15.76 9.04
N GLY A 16 9.74 -15.68 7.81
CA GLY A 16 9.26 -16.86 7.08
C GLY A 16 7.95 -17.47 7.62
N GLY A 17 7.21 -16.71 8.41
CA GLY A 17 5.93 -17.13 8.95
C GLY A 17 4.81 -17.09 7.90
N ARG A 18 3.70 -17.76 8.21
CA ARG A 18 2.53 -17.76 7.34
C ARG A 18 1.81 -16.40 7.43
N ILE A 19 1.65 -15.74 6.30
CA ILE A 19 0.85 -14.51 6.14
C ILE A 19 -0.08 -14.66 4.93
N VAL A 20 -1.04 -13.74 4.80
CA VAL A 20 -1.89 -13.61 3.61
C VAL A 20 -1.43 -12.39 2.83
N THR A 21 -1.27 -12.55 1.52
CA THR A 21 -0.85 -11.45 0.63
C THR A 21 -1.95 -10.39 0.47
N ALA A 22 -1.56 -9.09 0.43
CA ALA A 22 -2.50 -7.97 0.25
C ALA A 22 -1.81 -6.72 -0.33
N PRO A 23 -1.54 -6.59 -1.66
CA PRO A 23 -1.68 -7.60 -2.71
C PRO A 23 -0.50 -8.59 -2.79
N THR A 24 0.64 -8.27 -2.16
CA THR A 24 1.88 -9.07 -2.14
C THR A 24 2.28 -9.43 -0.72
N CYS A 25 3.31 -10.27 -0.56
CA CYS A 25 3.90 -10.56 0.75
C CYS A 25 4.53 -9.31 1.36
N GLY A 26 5.26 -8.53 0.57
CA GLY A 26 5.96 -7.32 1.04
C GLY A 26 5.03 -6.20 1.50
N ALA A 27 3.80 -6.18 1.03
CA ALA A 27 2.78 -5.18 1.39
C ALA A 27 1.69 -5.74 2.33
N SER A 28 1.82 -6.97 2.79
CA SER A 28 0.80 -7.70 3.57
C SER A 28 0.46 -7.09 4.92
N GLY A 29 1.25 -6.15 5.42
CA GLY A 29 1.02 -5.49 6.71
C GLY A 29 0.00 -4.36 6.67
N VAL A 30 -0.32 -3.79 5.50
CA VAL A 30 -1.15 -2.59 5.40
C VAL A 30 -2.62 -2.89 5.70
N LEU A 31 -3.25 -3.66 4.83
CA LEU A 31 -4.69 -3.95 4.89
C LEU A 31 -5.12 -4.64 6.20
N PRO A 32 -4.51 -5.76 6.62
CA PRO A 32 -4.99 -6.47 7.80
C PRO A 32 -4.79 -5.68 9.10
N ALA A 33 -3.72 -4.88 9.20
CA ALA A 33 -3.50 -4.06 10.38
C ALA A 33 -4.59 -3.00 10.57
N VAL A 34 -5.00 -2.36 9.48
CA VAL A 34 -6.04 -1.33 9.48
C VAL A 34 -7.40 -1.95 9.75
N MET A 35 -7.74 -3.05 9.07
CA MET A 35 -9.02 -3.74 9.27
C MET A 35 -9.18 -4.22 10.72
N LEU A 36 -8.18 -4.90 11.26
CA LEU A 36 -8.20 -5.37 12.65
C LEU A 36 -8.30 -4.22 13.66
N TYR A 37 -7.59 -3.11 13.38
CA TYR A 37 -7.65 -1.93 14.25
C TYR A 37 -9.06 -1.35 14.31
N PHE A 38 -9.70 -1.12 13.16
CA PHE A 38 -11.04 -0.54 13.12
C PHE A 38 -12.11 -1.52 13.61
N GLN A 39 -11.98 -2.82 13.30
CA GLN A 39 -12.85 -3.85 13.86
C GLN A 39 -12.88 -3.77 15.38
N LYS A 40 -11.71 -3.79 16.02
CA LYS A 40 -11.61 -3.74 17.48
C LYS A 40 -12.04 -2.40 18.06
N LYS A 41 -11.74 -1.29 17.39
CA LYS A 41 -12.01 0.05 17.92
C LYS A 41 -13.45 0.50 17.74
N ARG A 42 -14.10 0.09 16.65
CA ARG A 42 -15.47 0.50 16.28
C ARG A 42 -16.49 -0.61 16.47
N GLY A 43 -16.06 -1.84 16.72
CA GLY A 43 -16.95 -2.97 16.93
C GLY A 43 -17.60 -3.51 15.66
N TYR A 44 -16.95 -3.33 14.50
CA TYR A 44 -17.46 -3.90 13.25
C TYR A 44 -17.53 -5.42 13.33
N SER A 45 -18.63 -5.97 12.81
CA SER A 45 -18.84 -7.40 12.69
C SER A 45 -17.91 -8.02 11.62
N ASP A 46 -17.72 -9.33 11.70
CA ASP A 46 -16.93 -10.06 10.69
C ASP A 46 -17.52 -9.87 9.28
N ARG A 47 -18.86 -9.83 9.16
CA ARG A 47 -19.54 -9.60 7.87
C ARG A 47 -19.20 -8.23 7.27
N GLU A 48 -19.15 -7.17 8.07
CA GLU A 48 -18.76 -5.84 7.59
C GLU A 48 -17.29 -5.83 7.15
N ILE A 49 -16.42 -6.51 7.89
CA ILE A 49 -15.02 -6.67 7.50
C ILE A 49 -14.89 -7.47 6.20
N GLU A 50 -15.63 -8.54 6.00
CA GLU A 50 -15.65 -9.32 4.75
C GLU A 50 -16.09 -8.47 3.55
N GLN A 51 -17.12 -7.63 3.70
CA GLN A 51 -17.55 -6.69 2.68
C GLN A 51 -16.45 -5.68 2.33
N ALA A 52 -15.82 -5.11 3.33
CA ALA A 52 -14.69 -4.19 3.14
C ALA A 52 -13.50 -4.87 2.45
N LEU A 53 -13.20 -6.12 2.78
CA LEU A 53 -12.15 -6.91 2.11
C LEU A 53 -12.54 -7.20 0.64
N ALA A 54 -13.81 -7.43 0.33
CA ALA A 54 -14.27 -7.59 -1.05
C ALA A 54 -14.07 -6.30 -1.86
N THR A 55 -14.39 -5.14 -1.30
CA THR A 55 -14.13 -3.83 -1.92
C THR A 55 -12.61 -3.62 -2.14
N ALA A 56 -11.79 -3.95 -1.15
CA ALA A 56 -10.33 -3.92 -1.31
C ALA A 56 -9.85 -4.83 -2.45
N ALA A 57 -10.40 -6.04 -2.55
CA ALA A 57 -10.02 -7.00 -3.58
C ALA A 57 -10.35 -6.49 -5.00
N ILE A 58 -11.45 -5.77 -5.18
CA ILE A 58 -11.80 -5.14 -6.47
C ILE A 58 -10.72 -4.15 -6.87
N ILE A 59 -10.30 -3.25 -5.97
CA ILE A 59 -9.23 -2.29 -6.26
C ILE A 59 -7.91 -3.01 -6.61
N GLY A 60 -7.53 -4.02 -5.84
CA GLY A 60 -6.32 -4.81 -6.11
C GLY A 60 -6.37 -5.51 -7.47
N LEU A 61 -7.54 -6.03 -7.87
CA LEU A 61 -7.76 -6.65 -9.18
C LEU A 61 -7.67 -5.64 -10.32
N LEU A 62 -8.25 -4.46 -10.17
CA LEU A 62 -8.14 -3.39 -11.17
C LEU A 62 -6.69 -3.02 -11.43
N VAL A 63 -5.90 -2.80 -10.38
CA VAL A 63 -4.46 -2.51 -10.50
C VAL A 63 -3.71 -3.68 -11.13
N LYS A 64 -3.95 -4.90 -10.66
CA LYS A 64 -3.28 -6.10 -11.20
C LYS A 64 -3.57 -6.34 -12.67
N THR A 65 -4.79 -6.04 -13.13
CA THR A 65 -5.24 -6.30 -14.49
C THR A 65 -4.77 -5.23 -15.47
N ASN A 66 -4.78 -3.96 -15.04
CA ASN A 66 -4.52 -2.81 -15.90
C ASN A 66 -3.11 -2.23 -15.75
N ALA A 67 -2.36 -2.68 -14.75
CA ALA A 67 -1.00 -2.24 -14.47
C ALA A 67 -0.15 -3.39 -13.92
N SER A 68 0.48 -3.18 -12.76
CA SER A 68 1.23 -4.19 -12.04
C SER A 68 1.10 -3.98 -10.53
N ILE A 69 1.24 -5.07 -9.77
CA ILE A 69 1.38 -5.06 -8.30
C ILE A 69 2.81 -5.42 -7.86
N SER A 70 3.74 -5.52 -8.79
CA SER A 70 5.10 -6.01 -8.54
C SER A 70 6.10 -4.86 -8.35
N GLY A 71 6.81 -4.87 -7.23
CA GLY A 71 7.93 -3.96 -6.99
C GLY A 71 9.10 -4.14 -7.97
N ALA A 72 9.30 -5.37 -8.46
CA ALA A 72 10.31 -5.69 -9.47
C ALA A 72 9.97 -5.10 -10.86
N GLU A 73 8.69 -4.95 -11.16
CA GLU A 73 8.23 -4.41 -12.45
C GLU A 73 8.08 -2.89 -12.42
N CYS A 74 7.43 -2.35 -11.40
CA CYS A 74 7.01 -0.95 -11.34
C CYS A 74 7.43 -0.21 -10.06
N GLY A 75 8.39 -0.74 -9.30
CA GLY A 75 8.79 -0.14 -8.03
C GLY A 75 7.77 -0.38 -6.90
N CYS A 76 8.09 0.11 -5.72
CA CYS A 76 7.23 -0.05 -4.53
C CYS A 76 5.92 0.75 -4.64
N GLN A 77 5.82 1.70 -5.55
CA GLN A 77 4.55 2.39 -5.87
C GLN A 77 3.45 1.40 -6.27
N ALA A 78 3.80 0.36 -7.04
CA ALA A 78 2.86 -0.67 -7.46
C ALA A 78 2.48 -1.62 -6.31
N GLU A 79 3.38 -1.90 -5.41
CA GLU A 79 3.18 -2.82 -4.30
C GLU A 79 2.50 -2.14 -3.10
N ILE A 80 3.20 -1.20 -2.49
CA ILE A 80 2.73 -0.46 -1.30
C ILE A 80 1.62 0.52 -1.66
N GLY A 81 1.71 1.18 -2.82
CA GLY A 81 0.65 2.07 -3.30
C GLY A 81 -0.68 1.33 -3.51
N THR A 82 -0.64 0.15 -4.12
CA THR A 82 -1.83 -0.70 -4.27
C THR A 82 -2.39 -1.17 -2.93
N ALA A 83 -1.52 -1.61 -2.00
CA ALA A 83 -1.96 -2.00 -0.66
C ALA A 83 -2.64 -0.84 0.09
N CYS A 84 -2.09 0.37 -0.04
CA CYS A 84 -2.69 1.58 0.51
C CYS A 84 -4.06 1.88 -0.11
N ALA A 85 -4.18 1.79 -1.44
CA ALA A 85 -5.44 2.01 -2.17
C ALA A 85 -6.51 0.99 -1.79
N MET A 86 -6.16 -0.30 -1.76
CA MET A 86 -7.03 -1.38 -1.27
C MET A 86 -7.55 -1.07 0.14
N THR A 87 -6.66 -0.62 1.01
CA THR A 87 -6.98 -0.32 2.40
C THR A 87 -7.86 0.92 2.53
N ALA A 88 -7.58 1.97 1.75
CA ALA A 88 -8.41 3.17 1.71
C ALA A 88 -9.83 2.86 1.22
N ALA A 89 -9.96 2.05 0.18
CA ALA A 89 -11.27 1.62 -0.32
C ALA A 89 -12.04 0.78 0.72
N ALA A 90 -11.37 -0.17 1.38
CA ALA A 90 -11.96 -0.95 2.47
C ALA A 90 -12.46 -0.09 3.62
N LEU A 91 -11.70 0.94 4.00
CA LEU A 91 -12.13 1.91 5.01
C LEU A 91 -13.32 2.73 4.55
N GLY A 92 -13.34 3.15 3.28
CA GLY A 92 -14.48 3.85 2.68
C GLY A 92 -15.75 3.03 2.77
N GLU A 93 -15.69 1.73 2.48
CA GLU A 93 -16.80 0.79 2.65
C GLU A 93 -17.28 0.74 4.10
N LEU A 94 -16.36 0.53 5.07
CA LEU A 94 -16.69 0.48 6.49
C LEU A 94 -17.33 1.78 7.01
N PHE A 95 -17.00 2.91 6.40
CA PHE A 95 -17.53 4.21 6.81
C PHE A 95 -18.79 4.61 6.04
N GLY A 96 -19.31 3.75 5.16
CA GLY A 96 -20.51 3.99 4.38
C GLY A 96 -20.34 5.16 3.38
N MET A 97 -19.14 5.35 2.86
CA MET A 97 -18.86 6.38 1.87
C MET A 97 -19.47 6.04 0.51
N SER A 98 -19.74 7.05 -0.31
CA SER A 98 -20.23 6.83 -1.68
C SER A 98 -19.17 6.14 -2.55
N LEU A 99 -19.60 5.50 -3.64
CA LEU A 99 -18.69 4.87 -4.59
C LEU A 99 -17.65 5.87 -5.13
N GLU A 100 -18.06 7.09 -5.42
CA GLU A 100 -17.18 8.17 -5.87
C GLU A 100 -16.11 8.53 -4.83
N GLN A 101 -16.48 8.55 -3.55
CA GLN A 101 -15.54 8.79 -2.46
C GLN A 101 -14.56 7.63 -2.28
N ILE A 102 -15.04 6.39 -2.38
CA ILE A 102 -14.20 5.19 -2.30
C ILE A 102 -13.19 5.16 -3.45
N GLU A 103 -13.65 5.42 -4.66
CA GLU A 103 -12.80 5.50 -5.85
C GLU A 103 -11.75 6.61 -5.72
N TYR A 104 -12.15 7.80 -5.25
CA TYR A 104 -11.21 8.89 -5.02
C TYR A 104 -10.20 8.58 -3.92
N ALA A 105 -10.60 7.92 -2.85
CA ALA A 105 -9.67 7.49 -1.80
C ALA A 105 -8.62 6.50 -2.34
N ALA A 106 -9.02 5.57 -3.19
CA ALA A 106 -8.10 4.63 -3.84
C ALA A 106 -7.15 5.33 -4.81
N GLU A 107 -7.68 6.24 -5.64
CA GLU A 107 -6.89 7.08 -6.54
C GLU A 107 -5.83 7.88 -5.78
N ASN A 108 -6.25 8.66 -4.79
CA ASN A 108 -5.38 9.48 -3.96
C ASN A 108 -4.28 8.67 -3.25
N ALA A 109 -4.62 7.45 -2.81
CA ALA A 109 -3.66 6.56 -2.20
C ALA A 109 -2.55 6.14 -3.19
N ILE A 110 -2.88 5.87 -4.46
CA ILE A 110 -1.89 5.55 -5.51
C ILE A 110 -1.08 6.80 -5.86
N GLU A 111 -1.73 7.92 -6.13
CA GLU A 111 -1.11 9.19 -6.51
C GLU A 111 0.05 9.55 -5.58
N HIS A 112 -0.19 9.46 -4.28
CA HIS A 112 0.79 9.84 -3.27
C HIS A 112 1.87 8.77 -2.98
N HIS A 113 1.88 7.67 -3.74
CA HIS A 113 2.95 6.68 -3.77
C HIS A 113 3.74 6.69 -5.09
N LEU A 114 3.37 7.52 -6.07
CA LEU A 114 4.12 7.63 -7.33
C LEU A 114 5.58 8.00 -7.06
N GLY A 115 6.48 7.36 -7.80
CA GLY A 115 7.92 7.55 -7.65
C GLY A 115 8.57 6.73 -6.55
N LEU A 116 7.81 5.92 -5.79
CA LEU A 116 8.37 5.10 -4.73
C LEU A 116 9.19 3.94 -5.30
N THR A 117 10.50 4.00 -5.11
CA THR A 117 11.46 2.99 -5.57
C THR A 117 11.36 1.67 -4.81
N CYS A 118 11.84 0.59 -5.39
CA CYS A 118 12.00 -0.69 -4.70
C CYS A 118 13.48 -1.06 -4.66
N ASP A 119 14.13 -0.67 -3.59
CA ASP A 119 15.57 -0.79 -3.35
C ASP A 119 15.87 -1.34 -1.94
N PRO A 120 15.34 -2.55 -1.61
CA PRO A 120 15.49 -3.11 -0.26
C PRO A 120 16.95 -3.47 0.03
N ILE A 121 17.38 -3.18 1.26
CA ILE A 121 18.73 -3.46 1.72
C ILE A 121 18.97 -4.96 1.70
N TYR A 122 20.07 -5.39 1.10
CA TYR A 122 20.44 -6.80 0.87
C TYR A 122 19.44 -7.62 0.05
N GLY A 123 18.49 -6.98 -0.62
CA GLY A 123 17.40 -7.68 -1.32
C GLY A 123 16.37 -8.30 -0.40
N LEU A 124 16.40 -7.98 0.90
CA LEU A 124 15.48 -8.52 1.88
C LEU A 124 14.25 -7.62 2.02
N VAL A 125 13.07 -8.24 2.09
CA VAL A 125 11.79 -7.54 2.29
C VAL A 125 11.65 -7.12 3.77
N GLN A 126 12.59 -6.32 4.25
CA GLN A 126 12.70 -5.87 5.64
C GLN A 126 12.90 -4.36 5.73
N ILE A 127 14.00 -3.84 5.19
CA ILE A 127 14.34 -2.43 5.21
C ILE A 127 14.33 -1.89 3.77
N PRO A 128 13.45 -0.94 3.43
CA PRO A 128 12.50 -0.21 4.28
C PRO A 128 11.08 -0.82 4.28
N CYS A 129 10.88 -2.03 3.81
CA CYS A 129 9.55 -2.60 3.52
C CYS A 129 8.62 -2.63 4.74
N ILE A 130 9.14 -3.02 5.91
CA ILE A 130 8.34 -3.09 7.15
C ILE A 130 7.84 -1.69 7.54
N GLU A 131 8.70 -0.68 7.48
CA GLU A 131 8.34 0.71 7.77
C GLU A 131 7.34 1.27 6.75
N ARG A 132 7.52 0.96 5.46
CA ARG A 132 6.59 1.37 4.40
C ARG A 132 5.18 0.85 4.62
N ASN A 133 5.03 -0.39 5.10
CA ASN A 133 3.71 -0.92 5.49
C ASN A 133 3.05 -0.07 6.57
N ALA A 134 3.79 0.28 7.61
CA ALA A 134 3.27 1.09 8.71
C ALA A 134 2.87 2.51 8.26
N VAL A 135 3.69 3.14 7.42
CA VAL A 135 3.39 4.46 6.85
C VAL A 135 2.17 4.39 5.93
N ALA A 136 2.08 3.38 5.05
CA ALA A 136 0.95 3.19 4.15
C ALA A 136 -0.37 2.93 4.90
N ALA A 137 -0.32 2.22 6.02
CA ALA A 137 -1.48 2.04 6.89
C ALA A 137 -2.04 3.37 7.41
N MET A 138 -1.18 4.33 7.75
CA MET A 138 -1.62 5.68 8.14
C MET A 138 -2.07 6.50 6.93
N ARG A 139 -1.42 6.34 5.78
CA ARG A 139 -1.80 7.02 4.55
C ARG A 139 -3.19 6.62 4.05
N SER A 140 -3.60 5.37 4.22
CA SER A 140 -4.95 4.94 3.86
C SER A 140 -6.03 5.72 4.62
N ILE A 141 -5.79 6.01 5.90
CA ILE A 141 -6.68 6.86 6.70
C ILE A 141 -6.67 8.32 6.20
N ASN A 142 -5.50 8.82 5.83
CA ASN A 142 -5.38 10.15 5.22
C ASN A 142 -6.15 10.23 3.90
N ALA A 143 -6.03 9.23 3.05
CA ALA A 143 -6.69 9.19 1.74
C ALA A 143 -8.21 9.24 1.86
N ILE A 144 -8.82 8.50 2.77
CA ILE A 144 -10.28 8.58 2.97
C ILE A 144 -10.73 9.91 3.58
N ASN A 145 -9.94 10.49 4.49
CA ASN A 145 -10.27 11.80 5.04
C ASN A 145 -10.26 12.87 3.94
N LEU A 146 -9.26 12.83 3.05
CA LEU A 146 -9.18 13.74 1.92
C LEU A 146 -10.34 13.52 0.94
N ALA A 147 -10.64 12.27 0.60
CA ALA A 147 -11.75 11.92 -0.28
C ALA A 147 -13.09 12.40 0.28
N ASN A 148 -13.32 12.23 1.57
CA ASN A 148 -14.54 12.73 2.23
C ASN A 148 -14.70 14.26 2.13
N PHE A 149 -13.58 14.97 2.08
CA PHE A 149 -13.57 16.43 2.07
C PHE A 149 -13.59 17.05 0.67
N LEU A 150 -12.92 16.40 -0.30
CA LEU A 150 -12.62 16.99 -1.63
C LEU A 150 -13.24 16.27 -2.82
N THR A 151 -14.11 15.29 -2.64
CA THR A 151 -14.65 14.48 -3.75
C THR A 151 -15.23 15.32 -4.89
N ALA A 152 -15.95 16.38 -4.57
CA ALA A 152 -16.55 17.28 -5.57
C ALA A 152 -15.52 18.05 -6.42
N THR A 153 -14.26 18.10 -6.01
CA THR A 153 -13.19 18.83 -6.72
C THR A 153 -12.20 17.92 -7.43
N ARG A 154 -12.43 16.61 -7.39
CA ARG A 154 -11.59 15.58 -8.00
C ARG A 154 -11.34 15.88 -9.50
N LYS A 155 -10.08 15.70 -9.94
CA LYS A 155 -9.65 15.93 -11.34
C LYS A 155 -9.13 14.67 -12.01
N ILE A 156 -8.60 13.71 -11.23
CA ILE A 156 -7.93 12.51 -11.71
C ILE A 156 -8.83 11.31 -11.43
N SER A 157 -9.02 10.43 -12.41
CA SER A 157 -9.76 9.18 -12.23
C SER A 157 -8.85 8.08 -11.70
N LEU A 158 -9.45 7.05 -11.10
CA LEU A 158 -8.72 5.86 -10.67
C LEU A 158 -8.04 5.16 -11.85
N ASP A 159 -8.69 5.10 -13.01
CA ASP A 159 -8.11 4.50 -14.22
C ASP A 159 -6.87 5.24 -14.67
N LEU A 160 -6.93 6.58 -14.72
CA LEU A 160 -5.80 7.40 -15.12
C LEU A 160 -4.60 7.24 -14.17
N ILE A 161 -4.82 7.18 -12.87
CA ILE A 161 -3.71 7.03 -11.93
C ILE A 161 -3.09 5.63 -11.97
N ILE A 162 -3.89 4.60 -12.23
CA ILE A 162 -3.39 3.23 -12.42
C ILE A 162 -2.48 3.16 -13.66
N GLU A 163 -2.91 3.75 -14.78
CA GLU A 163 -2.10 3.85 -16.00
C GLU A 163 -0.82 4.67 -15.76
N THR A 164 -0.94 5.83 -15.12
CA THR A 164 0.21 6.68 -14.75
C THR A 164 1.20 5.92 -13.86
N MET A 165 0.72 5.15 -12.90
CA MET A 165 1.58 4.32 -12.04
C MET A 165 2.33 3.27 -12.86
N TYR A 166 1.67 2.65 -13.84
CA TYR A 166 2.32 1.65 -14.70
C TYR A 166 3.41 2.28 -15.57
N GLU A 167 3.12 3.38 -16.23
CA GLU A 167 4.09 4.08 -17.08
C GLU A 167 5.29 4.60 -16.29
N THR A 168 5.03 5.35 -15.22
CA THR A 168 6.11 5.87 -14.36
C THR A 168 6.92 4.74 -13.71
N GLY A 169 6.29 3.62 -13.38
CA GLY A 169 6.97 2.44 -12.87
C GLY A 169 7.93 1.82 -13.88
N ARG A 170 7.55 1.78 -15.14
CA ARG A 170 8.42 1.29 -16.23
C ARG A 170 9.58 2.25 -16.52
N ASP A 171 9.38 3.53 -16.34
CA ASP A 171 10.41 4.57 -16.49
C ASP A 171 11.42 4.58 -15.34
N LEU A 172 11.09 3.99 -14.19
CA LEU A 172 12.08 3.78 -13.15
C LEU A 172 13.25 2.96 -13.67
N SER A 173 14.46 3.44 -13.45
CA SER A 173 15.67 2.68 -13.76
C SER A 173 15.62 1.29 -13.10
N ALA A 174 16.09 0.25 -13.82
CA ALA A 174 16.15 -1.12 -13.29
C ALA A 174 16.81 -1.23 -11.91
N LYS A 175 17.77 -0.37 -11.61
CA LYS A 175 18.43 -0.33 -10.28
C LYS A 175 17.51 0.06 -9.11
N TYR A 176 16.31 0.57 -9.40
CA TYR A 176 15.29 0.95 -8.42
C TYR A 176 14.06 0.05 -8.45
N ARG A 177 14.16 -1.10 -9.11
CA ARG A 177 13.10 -2.09 -9.25
C ARG A 177 13.52 -3.46 -8.70
N GLU A 178 13.72 -3.51 -7.37
CA GLU A 178 14.03 -4.72 -6.60
C GLU A 178 15.36 -5.42 -6.96
N THR A 179 16.30 -4.71 -7.58
CA THR A 179 17.61 -5.27 -7.95
C THR A 179 18.67 -5.13 -6.87
N SER A 180 18.41 -4.36 -5.83
CA SER A 180 19.37 -4.03 -4.75
C SER A 180 20.70 -3.43 -5.24
N THR A 181 20.70 -2.86 -6.45
CA THR A 181 21.90 -2.27 -7.08
C THR A 181 21.91 -0.74 -7.08
N GLY A 182 20.87 -0.11 -6.51
CA GLY A 182 20.71 1.35 -6.42
C GLY A 182 20.14 1.80 -5.08
N GLY A 183 19.97 3.09 -4.91
CA GLY A 183 19.32 3.70 -3.77
C GLY A 183 19.88 3.27 -2.42
N MET A 184 19.02 2.97 -1.48
CA MET A 184 19.38 2.57 -0.12
C MET A 184 20.20 1.27 -0.12
N ALA A 185 19.86 0.29 -0.94
CA ALA A 185 20.59 -0.97 -1.00
C ALA A 185 22.07 -0.78 -1.36
N LYS A 186 22.37 0.18 -2.24
CA LYS A 186 23.74 0.49 -2.65
C LYS A 186 24.49 1.36 -1.62
N LEU A 187 23.81 2.32 -1.00
CA LEU A 187 24.43 3.34 -0.15
C LEU A 187 24.49 2.93 1.31
N TYR A 188 23.75 1.91 1.71
CA TYR A 188 23.75 1.44 3.10
C TYR A 188 25.07 0.76 3.45
N HIS A 189 25.71 1.25 4.50
CA HIS A 189 26.88 0.65 5.11
C HIS A 189 26.64 0.45 6.60
N PRO A 190 26.65 -0.80 7.11
CA PRO A 190 26.24 -1.11 8.48
C PRO A 190 27.10 -0.48 9.58
N ASN A 191 28.25 0.09 9.21
CA ASN A 191 29.18 0.75 10.16
C ASN A 191 29.00 2.28 10.24
N ILE A 192 28.06 2.87 9.51
CA ILE A 192 27.74 4.29 9.67
C ILE A 192 26.84 4.41 10.90
N LYS A 193 27.42 4.90 12.02
CA LYS A 193 26.60 5.33 13.16
C LYS A 193 25.81 6.55 12.71
N CYS A 194 24.50 6.50 12.92
CA CYS A 194 23.68 7.71 12.88
C CYS A 194 24.02 8.52 14.13
N ASP A 195 24.78 9.59 13.98
CA ASP A 195 25.06 10.57 15.05
C ASP A 195 23.79 11.39 15.34
#